data_9b9e2b8463aac36697b826733e3c64fa
#
_entry.id   9b9e2b8463aac36697b826733e3c64fa
#
_cell.length_a   1.000
_cell.length_b   1.000
_cell.length_c   1.000
_cell.angle_alpha   90.00
_cell.angle_beta   90.00
_cell.angle_gamma   90.00
#
_symmetry.space_group_name_H-M   'P 1'
#
loop_
_entity.id
_entity.type
_entity.pdbx_description
1 polymer ?
#
loop_
_entity_poly.entity_id
_entity_poly.type
_entity_poly.pdbx_seq_one_letter_code
_entity_poly.pdbx_strand_id
1 'polypeptide(L)'
;PDQEPADSHLMETDLPFAEYDWVVVDLSFISLRRALPPVWPRVRDGGLLVCLVKPQFEATRGEADRGRGVIRDPAIRARVLGDVLDFAARELPGCALLRTEPSAVAGTDGNREFLAAFRKEAGPAGETPF
;
A
#
# COMPACT_ATOMS: atom_id res chain seq x y z
N PRO A 1 -19.87 -15.37 5.36
CA PRO A 1 -19.54 -15.07 5.32
C PRO A 1 -18.98 -14.63 5.56
N ASP A 2 -18.77 -14.86 5.57
CA ASP A 2 -18.33 -14.51 5.52
C ASP A 2 -17.95 -13.63 5.63
N GLN A 3 -17.73 -13.24 6.14
CA GLN A 3 -17.42 -12.30 5.95
C GLN A 3 -16.40 -11.73 6.66
N GLU A 4 -15.41 -12.37 7.08
CA GLU A 4 -14.29 -11.85 7.49
C GLU A 4 -13.57 -11.18 6.48
N PRO A 5 -12.77 -10.14 6.70
CA PRO A 5 -11.94 -9.56 5.68
C PRO A 5 -11.08 -10.64 5.14
N ALA A 6 -11.28 -10.94 3.89
CA ALA A 6 -10.59 -12.02 3.27
C ALA A 6 -9.08 -11.83 3.34
N ASP A 7 -8.63 -10.58 3.21
CA ASP A 7 -7.20 -10.32 3.19
C ASP A 7 -6.52 -10.70 4.48
N SER A 8 -7.07 -10.34 5.63
CA SER A 8 -6.38 -10.66 6.86
C SER A 8 -6.44 -12.15 7.15
N HIS A 9 -7.54 -12.80 6.78
CA HIS A 9 -7.67 -14.23 7.00
C HIS A 9 -6.70 -15.01 6.13
N LEU A 10 -6.60 -14.62 4.85
CA LEU A 10 -5.73 -15.32 3.93
C LEU A 10 -4.27 -15.22 4.36
N MET A 11 -3.88 -14.08 4.90
CA MET A 11 -2.50 -13.91 5.26
C MET A 11 -2.06 -14.76 6.39
N GLU A 12 -2.96 -15.19 7.23
CA GLU A 12 -2.56 -15.95 8.40
C GLU A 12 -2.70 -17.43 8.22
N THR A 13 -3.57 -17.88 7.35
CA THR A 13 -3.89 -19.31 7.30
C THR A 13 -3.82 -19.94 5.93
N ASP A 14 -4.00 -19.15 4.85
CA ASP A 14 -4.19 -19.74 3.54
C ASP A 14 -3.03 -19.62 2.58
N LEU A 15 -2.04 -18.80 2.92
CA LEU A 15 -0.90 -18.64 2.04
C LEU A 15 0.10 -19.77 2.26
N PRO A 16 0.62 -20.39 1.18
CA PRO A 16 1.50 -21.54 1.33
C PRO A 16 2.90 -21.20 1.84
N PHE A 17 3.32 -19.97 1.73
CA PHE A 17 4.67 -19.58 2.16
C PHE A 17 4.60 -18.42 3.15
N ALA A 18 5.61 -18.35 4.02
CA ALA A 18 5.68 -17.26 4.99
C ALA A 18 6.09 -15.96 4.32
N GLU A 19 6.96 -16.03 3.31
CA GLU A 19 7.47 -14.85 2.63
C GLU A 19 7.47 -15.05 1.13
N TYR A 20 7.40 -13.93 0.43
CA TYR A 20 7.32 -13.93 -1.03
C TYR A 20 8.29 -12.92 -1.61
N ASP A 21 8.81 -13.21 -2.81
CA ASP A 21 9.68 -12.28 -3.52
C ASP A 21 8.93 -11.07 -4.04
N TRP A 22 7.68 -11.26 -4.38
CA TRP A 22 6.82 -10.21 -4.91
C TRP A 22 5.49 -10.24 -4.20
N VAL A 23 5.02 -9.09 -3.77
CA VAL A 23 3.69 -8.95 -3.20
C VAL A 23 3.02 -7.78 -3.88
N VAL A 24 1.81 -7.98 -4.35
CA VAL A 24 1.02 -6.94 -5.00
C VAL A 24 -0.21 -6.68 -4.15
N VAL A 25 -0.48 -5.41 -3.88
CA VAL A 25 -1.62 -5.02 -3.05
C VAL A 25 -2.53 -4.11 -3.85
N ASP A 26 -3.75 -4.54 -4.08
CA ASP A 26 -4.78 -3.78 -4.77
C ASP A 26 -6.07 -3.98 -4.00
N LEU A 27 -6.32 -3.10 -3.04
CA LEU A 27 -7.46 -3.23 -2.13
C LEU A 27 -8.33 -1.99 -2.20
N SER A 28 -9.62 -2.19 -2.01
CA SER A 28 -10.58 -1.09 -1.98
C SER A 28 -11.17 -0.96 -0.58
N PHE A 29 -11.58 0.27 -0.25
CA PHE A 29 -12.28 0.57 1.01
C PHE A 29 -11.43 0.38 2.25
N ILE A 30 -10.12 0.43 2.10
CA ILE A 30 -9.21 0.36 3.24
C ILE A 30 -7.98 1.19 2.89
N SER A 31 -7.47 1.92 3.86
CA SER A 31 -6.25 2.68 3.67
C SER A 31 -5.04 1.75 3.68
N LEU A 32 -4.06 2.05 2.85
CA LEU A 32 -2.79 1.32 2.85
C LEU A 32 -2.09 1.45 4.20
N ARG A 33 -2.36 2.51 4.95
CA ARG A 33 -1.77 2.64 6.28
C ARG A 33 -2.28 1.56 7.23
N ARG A 34 -3.43 0.98 6.93
CA ARG A 34 -3.92 -0.15 7.69
C ARG A 34 -3.58 -1.48 7.05
N ALA A 35 -3.54 -1.51 5.73
CA ALA A 35 -3.35 -2.76 5.01
C ALA A 35 -1.89 -3.19 4.94
N LEU A 36 -0.94 -2.25 4.82
CA LEU A 36 0.45 -2.61 4.59
C LEU A 36 1.16 -3.24 5.79
N PRO A 37 0.95 -2.79 7.03
CA PRO A 37 1.68 -3.40 8.15
C PRO A 37 1.53 -4.92 8.25
N PRO A 38 0.33 -5.50 8.16
CA PRO A 38 0.24 -6.96 8.24
C PRO A 38 0.77 -7.66 6.99
N VAL A 39 0.88 -6.94 5.87
CA VAL A 39 1.40 -7.52 4.63
C VAL A 39 2.92 -7.50 4.60
N TRP A 40 3.51 -6.45 5.17
CA TRP A 40 4.94 -6.22 5.05
C TRP A 40 5.82 -7.40 5.48
N PRO A 41 5.50 -8.11 6.58
CA PRO A 41 6.30 -9.29 6.95
C PRO A 41 6.30 -10.39 5.90
N ARG A 42 5.33 -10.36 4.98
CA ARG A 42 5.27 -11.36 3.92
C ARG A 42 6.20 -11.06 2.75
N VAL A 43 6.82 -9.89 2.74
CA VAL A 43 7.78 -9.54 1.71
C VAL A 43 9.14 -10.01 2.19
N ARG A 44 9.82 -10.81 1.36
CA ARG A 44 11.15 -11.30 1.71
C ARG A 44 12.15 -10.16 1.69
N ASP A 45 13.20 -10.25 2.49
CA ASP A 45 14.30 -9.30 2.38
C ASP A 45 14.82 -9.33 0.94
N GLY A 46 14.96 -8.15 0.34
CA GLY A 46 15.31 -8.04 -1.06
C GLY A 46 14.12 -8.14 -1.99
N GLY A 47 12.96 -8.44 -1.45
CA GLY A 47 11.75 -8.56 -2.26
C GLY A 47 11.11 -7.22 -2.57
N LEU A 48 10.05 -7.29 -3.33
CA LEU A 48 9.34 -6.10 -3.82
C LEU A 48 7.88 -6.13 -3.41
N LEU A 49 7.37 -4.96 -3.05
CA LEU A 49 5.94 -4.77 -2.85
C LEU A 49 5.48 -3.70 -3.82
N VAL A 50 4.45 -3.99 -4.57
CA VAL A 50 3.83 -3.02 -5.48
C VAL A 50 2.40 -2.83 -5.01
N CYS A 51 2.00 -1.59 -4.80
CA CYS A 51 0.64 -1.32 -4.37
C CYS A 51 0.02 -0.21 -5.19
N LEU A 52 -1.31 -0.22 -5.24
CA LEU A 52 -2.07 0.86 -5.83
C LEU A 52 -2.47 1.81 -4.73
N VAL A 53 -2.10 3.07 -4.90
CA VAL A 53 -2.51 4.13 -3.98
C VAL A 53 -3.77 4.74 -4.58
N LYS A 54 -4.86 4.64 -3.85
CA LYS A 54 -6.17 5.09 -4.32
C LYS A 54 -6.59 6.27 -3.45
N PRO A 55 -6.45 7.49 -3.96
CA PRO A 55 -6.74 8.68 -3.15
C PRO A 55 -8.12 8.66 -2.52
N GLN A 56 -9.10 8.07 -3.17
CA GLN A 56 -10.47 8.02 -2.65
C GLN A 56 -10.55 7.24 -1.34
N PHE A 57 -9.59 6.34 -1.08
CA PHE A 57 -9.58 5.56 0.16
C PHE A 57 -8.49 6.01 1.13
N GLU A 58 -7.73 7.04 0.76
CA GLU A 58 -6.67 7.58 1.60
C GLU A 58 -6.99 8.99 2.09
N ALA A 59 -7.87 9.69 1.42
CA ALA A 59 -8.24 11.04 1.79
C ALA A 59 -9.13 11.04 3.03
N THR A 60 -9.36 12.21 3.60
CA THR A 60 -10.27 12.30 4.74
C THR A 60 -11.69 12.01 4.28
N ARG A 61 -12.53 11.64 5.24
CA ARG A 61 -13.93 11.39 4.92
C ARG A 61 -14.58 12.62 4.30
N GLY A 62 -14.29 13.80 4.85
CA GLY A 62 -14.86 15.02 4.30
C GLY A 62 -14.45 15.28 2.87
N GLU A 63 -13.19 15.00 2.53
CA GLU A 63 -12.73 15.18 1.16
C GLU A 63 -13.42 14.20 0.22
N ALA A 64 -13.55 12.96 0.65
CA ALA A 64 -14.23 11.96 -0.17
C ALA A 64 -15.71 12.30 -0.34
N ASP A 65 -16.35 12.77 0.72
CA ASP A 65 -17.76 13.11 0.66
C ASP A 65 -18.02 14.30 -0.26
N ARG A 66 -17.15 15.32 -0.22
CA ARG A 66 -17.31 16.46 -1.09
C ARG A 66 -17.24 16.08 -2.57
N GLY A 67 -16.43 15.08 -2.90
CA GLY A 67 -16.30 14.62 -4.28
C GLY A 67 -17.20 13.44 -4.62
N ARG A 68 -18.05 13.04 -3.70
CA ARG A 68 -18.92 11.88 -3.88
C ARG A 68 -18.11 10.64 -4.25
N GLY A 69 -17.00 10.45 -3.50
CA GLY A 69 -16.12 9.31 -3.71
C GLY A 69 -15.09 9.51 -4.81
N VAL A 70 -15.00 10.70 -5.38
CA VAL A 70 -13.99 11.00 -6.41
C VAL A 70 -13.12 12.14 -5.94
N ILE A 71 -11.84 11.94 -5.96
CA ILE A 71 -10.86 12.96 -5.57
C ILE A 71 -10.34 13.61 -6.84
N ARG A 72 -10.81 14.81 -7.14
CA ARG A 72 -10.46 15.50 -8.38
C ARG A 72 -9.34 16.51 -8.23
N ASP A 73 -9.12 17.01 -7.02
CA ASP A 73 -8.12 18.05 -6.77
C ASP A 73 -6.71 17.46 -6.84
N PRO A 74 -5.88 17.91 -7.76
CA PRO A 74 -4.50 17.41 -7.86
C PRO A 74 -3.69 17.60 -6.58
N ALA A 75 -3.95 18.67 -5.83
CA ALA A 75 -3.22 18.92 -4.59
C ALA A 75 -3.57 17.88 -3.54
N ILE A 76 -4.83 17.46 -3.47
CA ILE A 76 -5.24 16.41 -2.53
C ILE A 76 -4.62 15.10 -2.95
N ARG A 77 -4.62 14.79 -4.25
CA ARG A 77 -4.00 13.56 -4.73
C ARG A 77 -2.52 13.50 -4.37
N ALA A 78 -1.82 14.61 -4.57
CA ALA A 78 -0.39 14.66 -4.26
C ALA A 78 -0.15 14.51 -2.76
N ARG A 79 -0.95 15.17 -1.94
CA ARG A 79 -0.82 15.06 -0.49
C ARG A 79 -1.06 13.63 -0.03
N VAL A 80 -2.10 13.00 -0.57
CA VAL A 80 -2.45 11.64 -0.19
C VAL A 80 -1.33 10.67 -0.56
N LEU A 81 -0.77 10.82 -1.74
CA LEU A 81 0.35 9.97 -2.15
C LEU A 81 1.53 10.18 -1.20
N GLY A 82 1.87 11.43 -0.91
CA GLY A 82 2.96 11.75 0.00
C GLY A 82 2.74 11.14 1.38
N ASP A 83 1.50 11.20 1.88
CA ASP A 83 1.19 10.66 3.19
C ASP A 83 1.42 9.14 3.24
N VAL A 84 1.05 8.44 2.19
CA VAL A 84 1.26 7.00 2.13
C VAL A 84 2.75 6.67 2.06
N LEU A 85 3.51 7.42 1.24
CA LEU A 85 4.94 7.19 1.12
C LEU A 85 5.67 7.48 2.43
N ASP A 86 5.27 8.54 3.12
CA ASP A 86 5.85 8.87 4.42
C ASP A 86 5.54 7.79 5.45
N PHE A 87 4.31 7.30 5.44
CA PHE A 87 3.93 6.22 6.34
C PHE A 87 4.80 4.99 6.10
N ALA A 88 4.96 4.61 4.83
CA ALA A 88 5.75 3.44 4.49
C ALA A 88 7.19 3.59 4.97
N ALA A 89 7.77 4.76 4.76
CA ALA A 89 9.15 5.00 5.16
C ALA A 89 9.33 4.93 6.67
N ARG A 90 8.33 5.37 7.44
CA ARG A 90 8.46 5.40 8.90
C ARG A 90 8.06 4.10 9.57
N GLU A 91 7.04 3.43 9.02
CA GLU A 91 6.41 2.34 9.74
C GLU A 91 6.75 0.95 9.22
N LEU A 92 7.28 0.84 8.02
CA LEU A 92 7.61 -0.47 7.45
C LEU A 92 9.12 -0.65 7.47
N PRO A 93 9.64 -1.52 8.34
CA PRO A 93 11.09 -1.67 8.48
C PRO A 93 11.77 -2.06 7.18
N GLY A 94 12.82 -1.33 6.82
CA GLY A 94 13.58 -1.61 5.62
C GLY A 94 12.90 -1.20 4.32
N CYS A 95 11.83 -0.43 4.40
CA CYS A 95 11.08 -0.04 3.20
C CYS A 95 11.82 1.06 2.45
N ALA A 96 12.20 0.77 1.21
CA ALA A 96 12.84 1.74 0.34
C ALA A 96 11.96 1.97 -0.88
N LEU A 97 11.60 3.22 -1.11
CA LEU A 97 10.80 3.56 -2.28
C LEU A 97 11.64 3.43 -3.53
N LEU A 98 11.14 2.68 -4.50
CA LEU A 98 11.79 2.56 -5.79
C LEU A 98 11.20 3.54 -6.79
N ARG A 99 9.86 3.64 -6.83
CA ARG A 99 9.23 4.35 -7.92
C ARG A 99 7.76 4.57 -7.64
N THR A 100 7.24 5.69 -8.13
CA THR A 100 5.80 5.90 -8.20
C THR A 100 5.45 6.31 -9.61
N GLU A 101 4.27 5.93 -10.06
CA GLU A 101 3.77 6.32 -11.38
C GLU A 101 2.27 6.45 -11.32
N PRO A 102 1.70 7.34 -12.13
CA PRO A 102 0.26 7.33 -12.27
C PRO A 102 -0.16 6.00 -12.89
N SER A 103 -1.27 5.46 -12.42
CA SER A 103 -1.79 4.24 -13.02
C SER A 103 -2.30 4.55 -14.43
N ALA A 104 -2.02 3.66 -15.38
CA ALA A 104 -2.47 3.85 -16.74
C ALA A 104 -3.99 3.72 -16.88
N VAL A 105 -4.61 3.04 -15.94
CA VAL A 105 -6.06 2.81 -15.97
C VAL A 105 -6.69 3.62 -14.86
N ALA A 106 -7.74 4.37 -15.19
CA ALA A 106 -8.47 5.12 -14.19
C ALA A 106 -9.16 4.16 -13.24
N GLY A 107 -9.21 4.55 -11.98
CA GLY A 107 -9.92 3.77 -10.99
C GLY A 107 -11.41 3.96 -11.09
N THR A 108 -12.13 3.43 -10.11
CA THR A 108 -13.56 3.50 -10.03
C THR A 108 -14.04 4.94 -10.15
N ASP A 109 -15.04 5.15 -10.96
CA ASP A 109 -15.70 6.46 -11.14
C ASP A 109 -14.75 7.55 -11.63
N GLY A 110 -13.67 7.15 -12.31
CA GLY A 110 -12.73 8.11 -12.84
C GLY A 110 -11.67 8.59 -11.88
N ASN A 111 -11.54 7.97 -10.71
CA ASN A 111 -10.47 8.31 -9.79
C ASN A 111 -9.11 8.04 -10.41
N ARG A 112 -8.15 8.92 -10.15
CA ARG A 112 -6.78 8.75 -10.60
C ARG A 112 -6.00 8.07 -9.49
N GLU A 113 -5.37 6.95 -9.82
CA GLU A 113 -4.63 6.15 -8.86
C GLU A 113 -3.16 6.11 -9.22
N PHE A 114 -2.33 5.69 -8.28
CA PHE A 114 -0.89 5.65 -8.48
C PHE A 114 -0.38 4.26 -8.16
N LEU A 115 0.65 3.85 -8.89
CA LEU A 115 1.43 2.68 -8.51
C LEU A 115 2.59 3.14 -7.66
N ALA A 116 2.87 2.41 -6.59
CA ALA A 116 4.04 2.65 -5.77
C ALA A 116 4.77 1.33 -5.60
N ALA A 117 6.07 1.33 -5.84
CA ALA A 117 6.89 0.14 -5.72
C ALA A 117 7.95 0.35 -4.66
N PHE A 118 8.08 -0.62 -3.77
CA PHE A 118 9.04 -0.57 -2.67
C PHE A 118 9.89 -1.82 -2.67
N ARG A 119 11.14 -1.68 -2.25
CA ARG A 119 12.00 -2.82 -1.98
C ARG A 119 12.15 -2.96 -0.47
N LYS A 120 12.16 -4.19 -0.01
CA LYS A 120 12.42 -4.44 1.41
C LYS A 120 13.89 -4.73 1.58
N GLU A 121 14.60 -3.82 2.21
CA GLU A 121 16.02 -3.97 2.43
C GLU A 121 16.28 -4.68 3.75
N ALA A 122 17.31 -5.48 3.77
CA ALA A 122 17.67 -6.16 4.99
C ALA A 122 17.96 -5.13 6.08
N GLY A 123 17.65 -5.49 7.28
CA GLY A 123 17.86 -4.56 8.37
C GLY A 123 19.30 -4.20 8.54
N PRO A 124 19.47 -3.19 9.35
CA PRO A 124 20.81 -2.69 9.53
C PRO A 124 21.65 -3.73 10.13
N ALA A 125 21.18 -4.53 10.35
CA ALA A 125 22.00 -5.42 10.64
C ALA A 125 22.71 -5.78 9.94
N GLY A 126 22.25 -5.29 9.18
CA GLY A 126 22.92 -5.64 8.60
C GLY A 126 23.61 -5.81 9.63
N GLU A 127 23.33 -5.23 9.93
CA GLU A 127 23.79 -5.31 10.64
C GLU A 127 23.74 -6.31 11.24
N THR A 128 23.66 -6.99 10.91
CA THR A 128 23.70 -7.91 11.31
C THR A 128 24.51 -8.36 11.68
N PRO A 129 24.73 -8.68 11.94
CA PRO A 129 25.26 -9.08 12.42
C PRO A 129 26.09 -9.62 12.44
N PHE A 130 26.50 -9.51 12.28
CA PHE A 130 27.41 -10.07 12.34
C PHE A 130 28.05 -9.63 12.87
#